data_db8759099b26ec450afc5e77ac822876
#
_entry.id   db8759099b26ec450afc5e77ac822876
#
_cell.length_a   1.000
_cell.length_b   1.000
_cell.length_c   1.000
_cell.angle_alpha   90.00
_cell.angle_beta   90.00
_cell.angle_gamma   90.00
#
_symmetry.space_group_name_H-M   'P 1'
#
loop_
_entity.id
_entity.type
_entity.pdbx_description
1 polymer ?
#
loop_
_entity_poly.entity_id
_entity_poly.type
_entity_poly.pdbx_seq_one_letter_code
_entity_poly.pdbx_strand_id
1 'polypeptide(L)'
;MKKRLFGILFAVLLCLSLSVPAFAQGNMPLLVDNADLLTDSEESALLSKLAKISSNQQMDIVIVTVNDLDGETPRDYADDFYDTHGLGVGDDASGILLSIDMDNREIYVSTTGYAMK
;
A
#
# COMPACT_ATOMS: atom_id res chain seq x y z
N MET A 1 -25.88 -25.36 22.77
CA MET A 1 -24.61 -25.53 22.05
C MET A 1 -24.61 -24.92 20.66
N LYS A 2 -25.64 -25.09 19.86
CA LYS A 2 -25.69 -24.50 18.50
C LYS A 2 -25.71 -22.99 18.49
N LYS A 3 -26.26 -22.31 19.48
CA LYS A 3 -26.33 -20.86 19.57
C LYS A 3 -24.97 -20.21 19.87
N ARG A 4 -24.10 -20.89 20.62
CA ARG A 4 -22.76 -20.37 20.93
C ARG A 4 -21.81 -20.47 19.73
N LEU A 5 -21.93 -21.55 18.96
CA LEU A 5 -21.16 -21.73 17.75
C LEU A 5 -21.47 -20.66 16.69
N PHE A 6 -22.76 -20.33 16.59
CA PHE A 6 -23.22 -19.32 15.64
C PHE A 6 -22.74 -17.92 16.00
N GLY A 7 -22.69 -17.58 17.29
CA GLY A 7 -22.15 -16.29 17.76
C GLY A 7 -20.66 -16.14 17.52
N ILE A 8 -19.89 -17.21 17.69
CA ILE A 8 -18.45 -17.21 17.43
C ILE A 8 -18.17 -17.03 15.93
N LEU A 9 -18.93 -17.72 15.09
CA LEU A 9 -18.81 -17.61 13.64
C LEU A 9 -19.12 -16.18 13.16
N PHE A 10 -20.16 -15.57 13.73
CA PHE A 10 -20.54 -14.20 13.42
C PHE A 10 -19.46 -13.17 13.84
N ALA A 11 -18.87 -13.37 15.03
CA ALA A 11 -17.80 -12.50 15.51
C ALA A 11 -16.53 -12.59 14.63
N VAL A 12 -16.18 -13.80 14.18
CA VAL A 12 -15.05 -14.02 13.26
C VAL A 12 -15.32 -13.36 11.91
N LEU A 13 -16.54 -13.47 11.41
CA LEU A 13 -16.93 -12.85 10.15
C LEU A 13 -16.87 -11.32 10.24
N LEU A 14 -17.27 -10.74 11.36
CA LEU A 14 -17.21 -9.30 11.60
C LEU A 14 -15.77 -8.79 11.69
N CYS A 15 -14.89 -9.55 12.33
CA CYS A 15 -13.46 -9.22 12.38
C CYS A 15 -12.80 -9.27 10.99
N LEU A 16 -13.20 -10.22 10.15
CA LEU A 16 -12.69 -10.32 8.78
C LEU A 16 -13.17 -9.17 7.90
N SER A 17 -14.38 -8.65 8.12
CA SER A 17 -14.91 -7.52 7.36
C SER A 17 -14.26 -6.19 7.73
N LEU A 18 -13.66 -6.09 8.92
CA LEU A 18 -12.95 -4.89 9.38
C LEU A 18 -11.49 -4.84 8.92
N SER A 19 -10.96 -5.95 8.38
CA SER A 19 -9.55 -6.04 7.98
C SER A 19 -9.32 -5.80 6.49
N VAL A 20 -10.35 -5.39 5.73
CA VAL A 20 -10.32 -5.35 4.26
C VAL A 20 -9.80 -4.06 3.62
N PRO A 21 -9.61 -2.90 4.29
CA PRO A 21 -9.38 -1.66 3.53
C PRO A 21 -7.93 -1.26 3.30
N ALA A 22 -6.99 -2.20 3.19
CA ALA A 22 -5.57 -1.84 3.05
C ALA A 22 -5.04 -2.01 1.61
N PHE A 23 -5.91 -1.79 0.61
CA PHE A 23 -5.54 -1.94 -0.79
C PHE A 23 -5.63 -0.62 -1.54
N ALA A 24 -4.65 -0.37 -2.44
CA ALA A 24 -4.70 0.71 -3.40
C ALA A 24 -5.78 0.46 -4.46
N GLN A 25 -6.10 1.49 -5.24
CA GLN A 25 -7.11 1.43 -6.30
C GLN A 25 -6.79 0.36 -7.36
N GLY A 26 -5.51 0.04 -7.57
CA GLY A 26 -5.06 -1.00 -8.50
C GLY A 26 -5.11 -2.43 -7.94
N ASN A 27 -5.82 -2.70 -6.85
CA ASN A 27 -5.95 -4.02 -6.20
C ASN A 27 -4.64 -4.58 -5.65
N MET A 28 -3.73 -3.70 -5.24
CA MET A 28 -2.50 -4.10 -4.56
C MET A 28 -2.49 -3.55 -3.14
N PRO A 29 -1.76 -4.20 -2.20
CA PRO A 29 -1.61 -3.64 -0.86
C PRO A 29 -0.92 -2.27 -0.90
N LEU A 30 -1.25 -1.40 0.07
CA LEU A 30 -0.62 -0.09 0.18
C LEU A 30 0.84 -0.17 0.65
N LEU A 31 1.27 -1.32 1.16
CA LEU A 31 2.65 -1.57 1.56
C LEU A 31 3.12 -2.88 0.95
N VAL A 32 4.22 -2.81 0.20
CA VAL A 32 4.86 -3.98 -0.41
C VAL A 32 6.33 -3.98 0.01
N ASP A 33 6.66 -4.76 1.04
CA ASP A 33 8.00 -4.80 1.63
C ASP A 33 8.82 -5.96 1.04
N ASN A 34 9.20 -5.85 -0.23
CA ASN A 34 9.95 -6.87 -0.93
C ASN A 34 11.39 -7.02 -0.41
N ALA A 35 11.93 -5.97 0.18
CA ALA A 35 13.28 -5.98 0.75
C ALA A 35 13.32 -6.52 2.18
N ASP A 36 12.15 -6.83 2.74
CA ASP A 36 11.99 -7.36 4.11
C ASP A 36 12.68 -6.48 5.15
N LEU A 37 12.40 -5.18 5.08
CA LEU A 37 12.96 -4.17 5.98
C LEU A 37 12.19 -4.06 7.30
N LEU A 38 10.95 -4.53 7.32
CA LEU A 38 10.02 -4.38 8.43
C LEU A 38 9.70 -5.73 9.06
N THR A 39 9.47 -5.73 10.37
CA THR A 39 8.88 -6.89 11.06
C THR A 39 7.39 -6.99 10.72
N ASP A 40 6.78 -8.15 10.95
CA ASP A 40 5.34 -8.35 10.73
C ASP A 40 4.50 -7.34 11.50
N SER A 41 4.91 -7.03 12.72
CA SER A 41 4.26 -6.05 13.59
C SER A 41 4.36 -4.63 13.01
N GLU A 42 5.54 -4.27 12.51
CA GLU A 42 5.76 -2.97 11.87
C GLU A 42 4.97 -2.84 10.57
N GLU A 43 4.93 -3.91 9.76
CA GLU A 43 4.13 -3.94 8.53
C GLU A 43 2.66 -3.70 8.81
N SER A 44 2.10 -4.39 9.81
CA SER A 44 0.70 -4.25 10.18
C SER A 44 0.38 -2.84 10.66
N ALA A 45 1.24 -2.26 11.49
CA ALA A 45 1.06 -0.91 12.02
C ALA A 45 1.12 0.14 10.91
N LEU A 46 2.10 0.02 10.02
CA LEU A 46 2.28 0.95 8.91
C LEU A 46 1.15 0.84 7.90
N LEU A 47 0.74 -0.38 7.58
CA LEU A 47 -0.36 -0.64 6.65
C LEU A 47 -1.66 0.00 7.15
N SER A 48 -1.94 -0.10 8.45
CA SER A 48 -3.10 0.56 9.06
C SER A 48 -3.05 2.08 8.92
N LYS A 49 -1.89 2.67 9.12
CA LYS A 49 -1.69 4.12 8.97
C LYS A 49 -1.87 4.55 7.51
N LEU A 50 -1.31 3.81 6.58
CA LEU A 50 -1.45 4.08 5.15
C LEU A 50 -2.90 4.00 4.71
N ALA A 51 -3.63 2.99 5.15
CA ALA A 51 -5.05 2.83 4.84
C ALA A 51 -5.87 4.00 5.34
N LYS A 52 -5.61 4.46 6.56
CA LYS A 52 -6.31 5.58 7.17
C LYS A 52 -6.04 6.89 6.44
N ILE A 53 -4.78 7.18 6.16
CA ILE A 53 -4.38 8.41 5.49
C ILE A 53 -4.89 8.43 4.05
N SER A 54 -4.75 7.29 3.34
CA SER A 54 -5.23 7.17 1.96
C SER A 54 -6.73 7.42 1.86
N SER A 55 -7.49 6.86 2.78
CA SER A 55 -8.94 7.08 2.85
C SER A 55 -9.30 8.53 3.15
N ASN A 56 -8.62 9.14 4.12
CA ASN A 56 -8.87 10.52 4.52
C ASN A 56 -8.52 11.52 3.42
N GLN A 57 -7.46 11.26 2.68
CA GLN A 57 -6.97 12.16 1.62
C GLN A 57 -7.55 11.84 0.24
N GLN A 58 -8.29 10.76 0.13
CA GLN A 58 -8.87 10.29 -1.15
C GLN A 58 -7.81 10.14 -2.24
N MET A 59 -6.67 9.57 -1.88
CA MET A 59 -5.59 9.25 -2.80
C MET A 59 -4.90 7.97 -2.36
N ASP A 60 -4.21 7.30 -3.28
CA ASP A 60 -3.40 6.14 -2.93
C ASP A 60 -2.06 6.62 -2.34
N ILE A 61 -1.73 6.14 -1.16
CA ILE A 61 -0.43 6.39 -0.54
C ILE A 61 0.22 5.03 -0.33
N VAL A 62 1.22 4.73 -1.14
CA VAL A 62 1.82 3.40 -1.26
C VAL A 62 3.30 3.46 -0.96
N ILE A 63 3.79 2.44 -0.26
CA ILE A 63 5.23 2.26 0.00
C ILE A 63 5.63 0.92 -0.62
N VAL A 64 6.71 0.95 -1.40
CA VAL A 64 7.34 -0.27 -1.94
C VAL A 64 8.81 -0.27 -1.58
N THR A 65 9.30 -1.41 -1.11
CA THR A 65 10.73 -1.62 -0.90
C THR A 65 11.21 -2.73 -1.82
N VAL A 66 12.41 -2.56 -2.38
CA VAL A 66 13.00 -3.54 -3.29
C VAL A 66 14.49 -3.68 -3.04
N ASN A 67 15.03 -4.86 -3.33
CA ASN A 67 16.47 -5.12 -3.24
C ASN A 67 17.22 -4.79 -4.53
N ASP A 68 16.53 -4.83 -5.67
CA ASP A 68 17.14 -4.67 -6.99
C ASP A 68 16.19 -3.91 -7.92
N LEU A 69 16.73 -2.97 -8.64
CA LEU A 69 16.00 -2.18 -9.63
C LEU A 69 16.03 -2.78 -11.03
N ASP A 70 16.70 -3.92 -11.22
CA ASP A 70 16.83 -4.61 -12.52
C ASP A 70 17.37 -3.70 -13.63
N GLY A 71 18.29 -2.80 -13.27
CA GLY A 71 18.91 -1.86 -14.23
C GLY A 71 18.16 -0.56 -14.44
N GLU A 72 17.00 -0.40 -13.82
CA GLU A 72 16.26 0.86 -13.89
C GLU A 72 16.82 1.91 -12.92
N THR A 73 16.59 3.18 -13.23
CA THR A 73 16.83 4.25 -12.25
C THR A 73 15.74 4.23 -11.18
N PRO A 74 15.99 4.77 -9.97
CA PRO A 74 14.93 4.85 -8.96
C PRO A 74 13.68 5.56 -9.45
N ARG A 75 13.83 6.59 -10.25
CA ARG A 75 12.71 7.33 -10.83
C ARG A 75 11.92 6.47 -11.80
N ASP A 76 12.59 5.84 -12.76
CA ASP A 76 11.92 5.02 -13.77
C ASP A 76 11.21 3.85 -13.14
N TYR A 77 11.85 3.22 -12.15
CA TYR A 77 11.22 2.13 -11.39
C TYR A 77 9.93 2.60 -10.71
N ALA A 78 9.97 3.72 -10.00
CA ALA A 78 8.82 4.25 -9.29
C ALA A 78 7.68 4.62 -10.24
N ASP A 79 8.00 5.32 -11.31
CA ASP A 79 7.00 5.76 -12.30
C ASP A 79 6.38 4.57 -13.02
N ASP A 80 7.18 3.59 -13.43
CA ASP A 80 6.70 2.35 -14.06
C ASP A 80 5.84 1.53 -13.10
N PHE A 81 6.26 1.43 -11.85
CA PHE A 81 5.50 0.73 -10.81
C PHE A 81 4.11 1.36 -10.64
N TYR A 82 4.06 2.67 -10.56
CA TYR A 82 2.82 3.43 -10.41
C TYR A 82 1.87 3.15 -11.58
N ASP A 83 2.37 3.27 -12.79
CA ASP A 83 1.57 3.10 -14.01
C ASP A 83 1.15 1.64 -14.22
N THR A 84 2.06 0.70 -14.02
CA THR A 84 1.82 -0.73 -14.23
C THR A 84 0.76 -1.27 -13.27
N HIS A 85 0.76 -0.79 -12.03
CA HIS A 85 -0.20 -1.24 -11.02
C HIS A 85 -1.48 -0.42 -11.00
N GLY A 86 -1.60 0.57 -11.87
CA GLY A 86 -2.80 1.40 -11.97
C GLY A 86 -3.11 2.15 -10.68
N LEU A 87 -2.08 2.68 -10.05
CA LEU A 87 -2.24 3.40 -8.79
C LEU A 87 -2.90 4.77 -9.01
N GLY A 88 -3.52 5.27 -7.96
CA GLY A 88 -4.13 6.59 -7.96
C GLY A 88 -5.65 6.54 -7.98
N VAL A 89 -6.25 7.53 -7.34
CA VAL A 89 -7.69 7.64 -7.17
C VAL A 89 -8.24 8.72 -8.08
N GLY A 90 -9.36 8.40 -8.74
CA GLY A 90 -10.08 9.35 -9.60
C GLY A 90 -9.44 9.52 -10.97
N ASP A 91 -9.98 10.44 -11.75
CA ASP A 91 -9.55 10.70 -13.13
C ASP A 91 -8.11 11.22 -13.21
N ASP A 92 -7.65 11.91 -12.16
CA ASP A 92 -6.29 12.46 -12.08
C ASP A 92 -5.27 11.43 -11.59
N ALA A 93 -5.71 10.21 -11.25
CA ALA A 93 -4.87 9.16 -10.67
C ALA A 93 -4.07 9.68 -9.47
N SER A 94 -4.77 10.31 -8.52
CA SER A 94 -4.14 10.99 -7.38
C SER A 94 -3.48 10.01 -6.42
N GLY A 95 -2.21 10.23 -6.12
CA GLY A 95 -1.50 9.36 -5.20
C GLY A 95 -0.04 9.74 -5.01
N ILE A 96 0.56 9.06 -4.04
CA ILE A 96 1.97 9.17 -3.67
C ILE A 96 2.53 7.75 -3.60
N LEU A 97 3.65 7.53 -4.27
CA LEU A 97 4.41 6.29 -4.14
C LEU A 97 5.78 6.60 -3.56
N LEU A 98 6.07 6.02 -2.41
CA LEU A 98 7.40 6.03 -1.82
C LEU A 98 8.11 4.74 -2.19
N SER A 99 9.16 4.83 -2.98
CA SER A 99 9.99 3.70 -3.38
C SER A 99 11.31 3.74 -2.62
N ILE A 100 11.61 2.66 -1.92
CA ILE A 100 12.87 2.50 -1.19
C ILE A 100 13.65 1.38 -1.86
N ASP A 101 14.80 1.71 -2.44
CA ASP A 101 15.63 0.75 -3.11
C ASP A 101 16.91 0.51 -2.29
N MET A 102 17.18 -0.75 -1.99
CA MET A 102 18.34 -1.16 -1.21
C MET A 102 19.57 -1.40 -2.10
N ASP A 103 19.38 -1.46 -3.41
CA ASP A 103 20.44 -1.58 -4.39
C ASP A 103 21.37 -0.37 -4.30
N ASN A 104 20.80 0.83 -4.39
CA ASN A 104 21.53 2.10 -4.30
C ASN A 104 21.35 2.80 -2.95
N ARG A 105 20.49 2.25 -2.08
CA ARG A 105 20.08 2.85 -0.81
C ARG A 105 19.50 4.25 -1.00
N GLU A 106 18.57 4.34 -1.94
CA GLU A 106 17.91 5.59 -2.31
C GLU A 106 16.41 5.50 -2.06
N ILE A 107 15.83 6.67 -1.84
CA ILE A 107 14.39 6.85 -1.70
C ILE A 107 13.93 7.75 -2.84
N TYR A 108 12.88 7.34 -3.53
CA TYR A 108 12.23 8.17 -4.55
C TYR A 108 10.74 8.30 -4.26
N VAL A 109 10.23 9.53 -4.37
CA VAL A 109 8.80 9.81 -4.16
C VAL A 109 8.20 10.23 -5.49
N SER A 110 7.23 9.44 -5.96
CA SER A 110 6.45 9.78 -7.15
C SER A 110 5.09 10.31 -6.71
N THR A 111 4.70 11.46 -7.23
CA THR A 111 3.41 12.10 -6.92
C THR A 111 2.63 12.33 -8.19
N THR A 112 1.31 12.13 -8.13
CA THR A 112 0.44 12.28 -9.28
C THR A 112 -0.88 12.92 -8.87
N GLY A 113 -1.50 13.66 -9.77
CA GLY A 113 -2.82 14.26 -9.59
C GLY A 113 -2.87 15.24 -8.44
N TYR A 114 -3.76 15.00 -7.50
CA TYR A 114 -3.98 15.90 -6.36
C TYR A 114 -2.76 16.07 -5.46
N ALA A 115 -1.91 15.04 -5.40
CA ALA A 115 -0.70 15.07 -4.58
C ALA A 115 0.36 16.05 -5.10
N MET A 116 0.23 16.50 -6.34
CA MET A 116 1.14 17.49 -6.93
C MET A 116 0.79 18.93 -6.56
N LYS A 117 -0.37 19.15 -5.97
CA LYS A 117 -0.89 20.48 -5.61
C LYS A 117 -0.70 20.78 -4.13
#